data_6ce91c9f90cd804ceb6d89a547280640
#
_entry.id   6ce91c9f90cd804ceb6d89a547280640
#
_cell.length_a   1.000
_cell.length_b   1.000
_cell.length_c   1.000
_cell.angle_alpha   90.00
_cell.angle_beta   90.00
_cell.angle_gamma   90.00
#
_symmetry.space_group_name_H-M   'P 1'
#
loop_
_entity.id
_entity.type
_entity.pdbx_description
1 polymer ?
#
loop_
_entity_poly.entity_id
_entity_poly.type
_entity_poly.pdbx_seq_one_letter_code
_entity_poly.pdbx_strand_id
1 'polypeptide(L)'
;MAERARIVIIGGGIAGVSALYHLAKMGCTDVLLLERDELSSGSTWHAAGNVPTYSGSWSIMKVQKYSAELYRELAKDKENPINYHVTGSVRLAHSNERMAEFKHVTSMARANGMEYDVLTPKELKDRYPLLETHDLVGALWDPLDGDIDPSQITAAMAAAARKLGARVRRNERVTALKQHANHEWTVTTDKAEIECEIVLNAAGYRAGEVMALIGRHLPIMTMSHQYLITEEIPELEARGEHKLPLLRDPDTSYYLRQERSAFILGPYEWQSTAMWLDGIPDQFANMLWPADIERLEKQILDAGERVPVLGDVGIAKVVNGPIPYAPDGNPYLGPERGMRNFWHCNTFSFGIAQGGGAGKAIAEWILNGRPEFDLWSIDRRRYKEYATTQYTVDKALEVYQNEYAMGFPFEERPAGRPSYMSPLYDLLKSKGAQYGARGGWERPTYYDPKGEVTDHTLSFFRKQGWRKVVAEECHAARNGVAVLDLPGFTKIKVSGPGATAYLDNLLCTKLPKVGRLSLVYALLPDGKVLSEFTVARIADDEYYLVGAASSEWHDLDVLEMALPTDGSVTLRNVTKDYGSIIVVGPKSREVLAKVTTTRSEEHTSELQSHSDLVCRLLLEKK
;
A
#
# COMPACT_ATOMS: atom_id res chain seq x y z
N MET A 1 -38.94 5.71 13.91
CA MET A 1 -38.34 4.99 12.77
C MET A 1 -36.85 5.12 12.92
N ALA A 2 -36.07 4.05 12.76
CA ALA A 2 -34.63 4.12 12.73
C ALA A 2 -34.19 5.10 11.63
N GLU A 3 -33.16 5.86 11.89
CA GLU A 3 -32.59 6.75 10.89
C GLU A 3 -31.94 5.94 9.78
N ARG A 4 -31.95 6.45 8.54
CA ARG A 4 -31.34 5.78 7.38
C ARG A 4 -30.35 6.67 6.65
N ALA A 5 -29.31 6.03 6.13
CA ALA A 5 -28.40 6.57 5.13
C ALA A 5 -28.03 5.44 4.15
N ARG A 6 -27.76 5.74 2.89
CA ARG A 6 -27.26 4.73 1.99
C ARG A 6 -25.83 4.33 2.38
N ILE A 7 -24.97 5.31 2.68
CA ILE A 7 -23.58 5.09 3.05
C ILE A 7 -23.27 5.81 4.35
N VAL A 8 -22.69 5.11 5.31
CA VAL A 8 -22.12 5.71 6.53
C VAL A 8 -20.60 5.69 6.45
N ILE A 9 -19.99 6.86 6.58
CA ILE A 9 -18.53 7.04 6.66
C ILE A 9 -18.14 7.27 8.11
N ILE A 10 -17.18 6.50 8.63
CA ILE A 10 -16.68 6.61 10.01
C ILE A 10 -15.31 7.29 9.98
N GLY A 11 -15.25 8.55 10.45
CA GLY A 11 -14.04 9.37 10.54
C GLY A 11 -14.08 10.62 9.68
N GLY A 12 -13.83 11.78 10.30
CA GLY A 12 -13.87 13.12 9.73
C GLY A 12 -12.50 13.72 9.39
N GLY A 13 -11.48 12.88 9.19
CA GLY A 13 -10.19 13.28 8.64
C GLY A 13 -10.25 13.51 7.14
N ILE A 14 -9.09 13.90 6.55
CA ILE A 14 -8.98 14.24 5.11
C ILE A 14 -9.52 13.13 4.20
N ALA A 15 -9.26 11.85 4.50
CA ALA A 15 -9.69 10.73 3.67
C ALA A 15 -11.21 10.51 3.69
N GLY A 16 -11.82 10.53 4.90
CA GLY A 16 -13.28 10.37 5.04
C GLY A 16 -14.06 11.52 4.45
N VAL A 17 -13.58 12.76 4.65
CA VAL A 17 -14.21 13.96 4.07
C VAL A 17 -14.05 14.00 2.56
N SER A 18 -12.91 13.55 2.02
CA SER A 18 -12.70 13.44 0.59
C SER A 18 -13.63 12.38 -0.03
N ALA A 19 -13.80 11.22 0.62
CA ALA A 19 -14.77 10.21 0.18
C ALA A 19 -16.20 10.77 0.16
N LEU A 20 -16.61 11.48 1.23
CA LEU A 20 -17.90 12.15 1.32
C LEU A 20 -18.14 13.12 0.14
N TYR A 21 -17.14 13.96 -0.13
CA TYR A 21 -17.19 14.95 -1.21
C TYR A 21 -17.35 14.27 -2.58
N HIS A 22 -16.56 13.22 -2.86
CA HIS A 22 -16.62 12.56 -4.16
C HIS A 22 -17.88 11.73 -4.35
N LEU A 23 -18.39 11.04 -3.31
CA LEU A 23 -19.67 10.35 -3.36
C LEU A 23 -20.80 11.34 -3.70
N ALA A 24 -20.86 12.48 -2.99
CA ALA A 24 -21.86 13.50 -3.24
C ALA A 24 -21.72 14.11 -4.65
N LYS A 25 -20.49 14.41 -5.09
CA LYS A 25 -20.18 14.93 -6.43
C LYS A 25 -20.58 13.97 -7.55
N MET A 26 -20.54 12.65 -7.31
CA MET A 26 -20.97 11.61 -8.23
C MET A 26 -22.47 11.30 -8.13
N GLY A 27 -23.24 12.11 -7.40
CA GLY A 27 -24.71 12.02 -7.29
C GLY A 27 -25.21 11.12 -6.17
N CYS A 28 -24.33 10.48 -5.38
CA CYS A 28 -24.73 9.76 -4.17
C CYS A 28 -24.77 10.74 -2.98
N THR A 29 -25.94 11.35 -2.76
CA THR A 29 -26.12 12.39 -1.73
C THR A 29 -26.62 11.85 -0.38
N ASP A 30 -27.23 10.64 -0.37
CA ASP A 30 -27.65 9.98 0.87
C ASP A 30 -26.44 9.32 1.58
N VAL A 31 -25.49 10.16 1.95
CA VAL A 31 -24.27 9.80 2.65
C VAL A 31 -24.19 10.55 3.97
N LEU A 32 -23.87 9.83 5.04
CA LEU A 32 -23.67 10.38 6.37
C LEU A 32 -22.25 10.11 6.84
N LEU A 33 -21.52 11.17 7.16
CA LEU A 33 -20.23 11.07 7.83
C LEU A 33 -20.40 11.26 9.34
N LEU A 34 -19.86 10.36 10.12
CA LEU A 34 -19.82 10.38 11.58
C LEU A 34 -18.37 10.64 12.04
N GLU A 35 -18.20 11.67 12.85
CA GLU A 35 -16.93 11.99 13.49
C GLU A 35 -17.13 12.05 15.01
N ARG A 36 -16.27 11.34 15.73
CA ARG A 36 -16.37 11.24 17.20
C ARG A 36 -16.07 12.54 17.93
N ASP A 37 -15.22 13.39 17.31
CA ASP A 37 -14.80 14.69 17.84
C ASP A 37 -15.12 15.79 16.80
N GLU A 38 -14.16 16.67 16.50
CA GLU A 38 -14.26 17.68 15.44
C GLU A 38 -13.60 17.17 14.14
N LEU A 39 -13.98 17.73 12.99
CA LEU A 39 -13.29 17.42 11.73
C LEU A 39 -11.79 17.70 11.87
N SER A 40 -10.99 16.85 11.27
CA SER A 40 -9.52 16.91 11.30
C SER A 40 -8.87 16.55 12.64
N SER A 41 -9.59 16.25 13.71
CA SER A 41 -9.07 16.07 15.08
C SER A 41 -8.05 14.94 15.26
N GLY A 42 -7.93 14.02 14.29
CA GLY A 42 -6.92 12.97 14.25
C GLY A 42 -5.57 13.45 13.73
N SER A 43 -4.90 12.67 12.84
CA SER A 43 -3.61 13.04 12.27
C SER A 43 -3.67 14.23 11.31
N THR A 44 -4.83 14.59 10.79
CA THR A 44 -4.99 15.60 9.75
C THR A 44 -4.56 16.99 10.23
N TRP A 45 -4.97 17.45 11.42
CA TRP A 45 -4.74 18.83 11.86
C TRP A 45 -3.29 19.18 12.11
N HIS A 46 -2.46 18.21 12.50
CA HIS A 46 -1.05 18.43 12.80
C HIS A 46 -0.12 17.99 11.65
N ALA A 47 -0.67 17.63 10.49
CA ALA A 47 0.15 17.29 9.33
C ALA A 47 0.93 18.50 8.82
N ALA A 48 2.16 18.28 8.33
CA ALA A 48 3.00 19.34 7.79
C ALA A 48 2.44 20.00 6.51
N GLY A 49 1.42 19.44 5.91
CA GLY A 49 0.70 20.02 4.78
C GLY A 49 1.38 19.91 3.41
N ASN A 50 2.41 19.09 3.26
CA ASN A 50 3.06 18.85 1.98
C ASN A 50 2.13 18.12 0.99
N VAL A 51 2.17 18.52 -0.30
CA VAL A 51 1.35 17.96 -1.39
C VAL A 51 2.24 17.47 -2.53
N PRO A 52 3.12 16.46 -2.29
CA PRO A 52 3.98 15.91 -3.32
C PRO A 52 3.18 15.15 -4.39
N THR A 53 3.67 15.18 -5.63
CA THR A 53 3.18 14.31 -6.69
C THR A 53 4.16 13.16 -7.00
N TYR A 54 5.37 13.21 -6.47
CA TYR A 54 6.40 12.19 -6.59
C TYR A 54 6.03 10.90 -5.83
N SER A 55 6.11 9.77 -6.53
CA SER A 55 6.06 8.44 -5.93
C SER A 55 6.75 7.40 -6.82
N GLY A 56 7.39 6.40 -6.21
CA GLY A 56 7.89 5.21 -6.90
C GLY A 56 6.78 4.19 -7.23
N SER A 57 5.55 4.41 -6.79
CA SER A 57 4.38 3.60 -7.11
C SER A 57 3.49 4.29 -8.11
N TRP A 58 3.15 3.60 -9.21
CA TRP A 58 2.24 4.11 -10.23
C TRP A 58 0.87 4.52 -9.70
N SER A 59 0.26 3.68 -8.86
CA SER A 59 -1.07 3.93 -8.29
C SER A 59 -1.05 5.10 -7.32
N ILE A 60 -0.04 5.17 -6.45
CA ILE A 60 0.13 6.28 -5.50
C ILE A 60 0.39 7.58 -6.24
N MET A 61 1.23 7.58 -7.28
CA MET A 61 1.49 8.77 -8.10
C MET A 61 0.21 9.33 -8.73
N LYS A 62 -0.68 8.47 -9.23
CA LYS A 62 -1.99 8.89 -9.76
C LYS A 62 -2.89 9.50 -8.67
N VAL A 63 -2.92 8.87 -7.51
CA VAL A 63 -3.69 9.36 -6.35
C VAL A 63 -3.18 10.73 -5.91
N GLN A 64 -1.86 10.92 -5.80
CA GLN A 64 -1.24 12.19 -5.40
C GLN A 64 -1.45 13.29 -6.45
N LYS A 65 -1.27 12.97 -7.74
CA LYS A 65 -1.54 13.90 -8.84
C LYS A 65 -2.97 14.45 -8.75
N TYR A 66 -3.94 13.54 -8.63
CA TYR A 66 -5.34 13.97 -8.51
C TYR A 66 -5.58 14.82 -7.26
N SER A 67 -4.96 14.49 -6.12
CA SER A 67 -5.06 15.31 -4.91
C SER A 67 -4.59 16.75 -5.16
N ALA A 68 -3.41 16.91 -5.78
CA ALA A 68 -2.87 18.22 -6.11
C ALA A 68 -3.76 19.02 -7.07
N GLU A 69 -4.32 18.36 -8.08
CA GLU A 69 -5.26 18.97 -9.04
C GLU A 69 -6.56 19.40 -8.36
N LEU A 70 -7.13 18.52 -7.51
CA LEU A 70 -8.35 18.80 -6.74
C LEU A 70 -8.15 19.99 -5.81
N TYR A 71 -7.04 20.04 -5.10
CA TYR A 71 -6.78 21.12 -4.13
C TYR A 71 -6.59 22.46 -4.84
N ARG A 72 -5.95 22.50 -6.00
CA ARG A 72 -5.87 23.70 -6.84
C ARG A 72 -7.25 24.19 -7.29
N GLU A 73 -8.14 23.25 -7.62
CA GLU A 73 -9.49 23.62 -8.03
C GLU A 73 -10.29 24.18 -6.85
N LEU A 74 -10.25 23.52 -5.70
CA LEU A 74 -10.95 23.97 -4.51
C LEU A 74 -10.40 25.28 -3.95
N ALA A 75 -9.11 25.54 -4.10
CA ALA A 75 -8.50 26.81 -3.66
C ALA A 75 -8.99 28.04 -4.45
N LYS A 76 -9.71 27.87 -5.57
CA LYS A 76 -10.35 28.98 -6.30
C LYS A 76 -11.65 29.45 -5.64
N ASP A 77 -12.22 28.65 -4.70
CA ASP A 77 -13.46 29.00 -3.99
C ASP A 77 -13.17 30.08 -2.95
N LYS A 78 -13.69 31.29 -3.20
CA LYS A 78 -13.54 32.43 -2.28
C LYS A 78 -14.41 32.34 -1.03
N GLU A 79 -15.44 31.51 -1.03
CA GLU A 79 -16.30 31.31 0.14
C GLU A 79 -15.65 30.40 1.19
N ASN A 80 -14.80 29.49 0.74
CA ASN A 80 -14.05 28.56 1.59
C ASN A 80 -12.55 28.70 1.28
N PRO A 81 -11.89 29.78 1.70
CA PRO A 81 -10.51 30.05 1.33
C PRO A 81 -9.57 28.99 1.91
N ILE A 82 -8.62 28.57 1.09
CA ILE A 82 -7.61 27.58 1.43
C ILE A 82 -6.24 28.21 1.25
N ASN A 83 -5.42 28.15 2.27
CA ASN A 83 -4.02 28.55 2.19
C ASN A 83 -3.24 27.46 1.47
N TYR A 84 -3.09 27.58 0.16
CA TYR A 84 -2.43 26.63 -0.72
C TYR A 84 -1.40 27.32 -1.60
N HIS A 85 -0.15 26.87 -1.53
CA HIS A 85 0.96 27.39 -2.32
C HIS A 85 1.57 26.30 -3.19
N VAL A 86 1.65 26.55 -4.48
CA VAL A 86 2.33 25.68 -5.44
C VAL A 86 3.72 26.26 -5.68
N THR A 87 4.68 25.84 -4.87
CA THR A 87 6.05 26.35 -4.87
C THR A 87 7.00 25.46 -5.69
N GLY A 88 6.54 24.29 -6.08
CA GLY A 88 7.40 23.21 -6.53
C GLY A 88 8.23 22.60 -5.41
N SER A 89 8.98 21.56 -5.74
CA SER A 89 9.94 20.96 -4.81
C SER A 89 11.21 20.50 -5.49
N VAL A 90 12.31 20.48 -4.72
CA VAL A 90 13.58 19.87 -5.09
C VAL A 90 13.83 18.64 -4.24
N ARG A 91 14.29 17.54 -4.86
CA ARG A 91 14.77 16.33 -4.19
C ARG A 91 16.24 16.16 -4.48
N LEU A 92 17.07 16.09 -3.44
CA LEU A 92 18.51 16.04 -3.58
C LEU A 92 19.00 14.64 -3.91
N ALA A 93 20.12 14.54 -4.63
CA ALA A 93 20.79 13.28 -4.95
C ALA A 93 22.26 13.37 -4.57
N HIS A 94 22.68 12.55 -3.60
CA HIS A 94 24.07 12.41 -3.16
C HIS A 94 24.83 11.35 -3.98
N SER A 95 24.13 10.55 -4.79
CA SER A 95 24.71 9.45 -5.55
C SER A 95 24.14 9.29 -6.95
N ASN A 96 24.88 8.59 -7.81
CA ASN A 96 24.40 8.23 -9.16
C ASN A 96 23.23 7.23 -9.10
N GLU A 97 23.17 6.39 -8.08
CA GLU A 97 22.05 5.50 -7.80
C GLU A 97 20.77 6.31 -7.58
N ARG A 98 20.81 7.35 -6.74
CA ARG A 98 19.66 8.24 -6.51
C ARG A 98 19.25 8.97 -7.79
N MET A 99 20.21 9.41 -8.59
CA MET A 99 19.91 10.02 -9.90
C MET A 99 19.28 9.03 -10.88
N ALA A 100 19.67 7.76 -10.83
CA ALA A 100 19.03 6.72 -11.66
C ALA A 100 17.58 6.46 -11.23
N GLU A 101 17.29 6.43 -9.93
CA GLU A 101 15.93 6.39 -9.39
C GLU A 101 15.10 7.58 -9.87
N PHE A 102 15.63 8.81 -9.78
CA PHE A 102 14.94 10.01 -10.25
C PHE A 102 14.61 9.97 -11.73
N LYS A 103 15.53 9.50 -12.58
CA LYS A 103 15.28 9.30 -14.01
C LYS A 103 14.17 8.27 -14.26
N HIS A 104 14.13 7.20 -13.50
CA HIS A 104 13.05 6.21 -13.58
C HIS A 104 11.70 6.81 -13.19
N VAL A 105 11.62 7.51 -12.06
CA VAL A 105 10.39 8.17 -11.59
C VAL A 105 9.94 9.28 -12.55
N THR A 106 10.88 10.04 -13.13
CA THR A 106 10.57 11.04 -14.18
C THR A 106 9.89 10.39 -15.39
N SER A 107 10.33 9.19 -15.79
CA SER A 107 9.69 8.45 -16.88
C SER A 107 8.26 8.01 -16.53
N MET A 108 8.03 7.58 -15.29
CA MET A 108 6.68 7.26 -14.80
C MET A 108 5.80 8.52 -14.70
N ALA A 109 6.33 9.63 -14.23
CA ALA A 109 5.62 10.91 -14.16
C ALA A 109 5.14 11.34 -15.54
N ARG A 110 6.03 11.30 -16.55
CA ARG A 110 5.68 11.62 -17.95
C ARG A 110 4.56 10.73 -18.49
N ALA A 111 4.60 9.43 -18.21
CA ALA A 111 3.52 8.51 -18.58
C ALA A 111 2.19 8.82 -17.86
N ASN A 112 2.23 9.52 -16.72
CA ASN A 112 1.08 10.05 -16.00
C ASN A 112 0.72 11.49 -16.39
N GLY A 113 1.35 12.07 -17.44
CA GLY A 113 1.10 13.44 -17.91
C GLY A 113 1.63 14.51 -16.94
N MET A 114 2.76 14.24 -16.27
CA MET A 114 3.49 15.20 -15.45
C MET A 114 4.92 15.36 -15.97
N GLU A 115 5.44 16.57 -15.93
CA GLU A 115 6.80 16.87 -16.36
C GLU A 115 7.65 17.20 -15.12
N TYR A 116 8.67 16.38 -14.88
CA TYR A 116 9.71 16.62 -13.89
C TYR A 116 11.03 16.89 -14.60
N ASP A 117 11.85 17.76 -14.03
CA ASP A 117 13.18 18.06 -14.53
C ASP A 117 14.27 17.46 -13.66
N VAL A 118 15.38 17.09 -14.26
CA VAL A 118 16.61 16.70 -13.58
C VAL A 118 17.56 17.90 -13.60
N LEU A 119 17.97 18.36 -12.42
CA LEU A 119 18.80 19.55 -12.23
C LEU A 119 20.26 19.18 -11.97
N THR A 120 21.17 19.96 -12.53
CA THR A 120 22.56 20.01 -12.10
C THR A 120 22.68 20.74 -10.75
N PRO A 121 23.78 20.55 -9.97
CA PRO A 121 24.01 21.29 -8.74
C PRO A 121 23.94 22.81 -8.89
N LYS A 122 24.38 23.34 -10.04
CA LYS A 122 24.31 24.77 -10.36
C LYS A 122 22.86 25.23 -10.52
N GLU A 123 22.07 24.55 -11.35
CA GLU A 123 20.64 24.87 -11.55
C GLU A 123 19.85 24.73 -10.26
N LEU A 124 20.22 23.77 -9.40
CA LEU A 124 19.66 23.63 -8.06
C LEU A 124 19.96 24.85 -7.18
N LYS A 125 21.23 25.31 -7.14
CA LYS A 125 21.64 26.49 -6.37
C LYS A 125 20.92 27.75 -6.84
N ASP A 126 20.69 27.89 -8.16
CA ASP A 126 19.95 29.02 -8.73
C ASP A 126 18.47 29.01 -8.27
N ARG A 127 17.85 27.82 -8.14
CA ARG A 127 16.47 27.67 -7.65
C ARG A 127 16.34 27.79 -6.14
N TYR A 128 17.34 27.32 -5.40
CA TYR A 128 17.36 27.29 -3.94
C TYR A 128 18.65 27.90 -3.41
N PRO A 129 18.77 29.23 -3.35
CA PRO A 129 20.02 29.92 -3.06
C PRO A 129 20.64 29.64 -1.68
N LEU A 130 19.83 29.18 -0.70
CA LEU A 130 20.28 28.89 0.66
C LEU A 130 20.96 27.50 0.81
N LEU A 131 20.95 26.65 -0.25
CA LEU A 131 21.55 25.32 -0.20
C LEU A 131 23.06 25.32 -0.40
N GLU A 132 23.77 24.46 0.32
CA GLU A 132 25.08 23.96 -0.06
C GLU A 132 24.92 22.79 -1.04
N THR A 133 25.67 22.83 -2.16
CA THR A 133 25.47 21.88 -3.29
C THR A 133 26.76 21.22 -3.77
N HIS A 134 27.90 21.47 -3.09
CA HIS A 134 29.24 21.06 -3.52
C HIS A 134 29.46 19.54 -3.58
N ASP A 135 28.74 18.77 -2.79
CA ASP A 135 28.79 17.31 -2.65
C ASP A 135 27.65 16.57 -3.36
N LEU A 136 26.73 17.31 -4.00
CA LEU A 136 25.58 16.73 -4.68
C LEU A 136 25.90 16.33 -6.12
N VAL A 137 25.32 15.23 -6.57
CA VAL A 137 25.36 14.79 -7.99
C VAL A 137 24.33 15.54 -8.82
N GLY A 138 23.20 15.92 -8.22
CA GLY A 138 22.12 16.65 -8.86
C GLY A 138 20.85 16.67 -8.01
N ALA A 139 19.74 16.98 -8.63
CA ALA A 139 18.43 16.97 -7.99
C ALA A 139 17.31 16.65 -8.99
N LEU A 140 16.13 16.32 -8.49
CA LEU A 140 14.88 16.28 -9.25
C LEU A 140 14.03 17.50 -8.88
N TRP A 141 13.46 18.15 -9.88
CA TRP A 141 12.49 19.23 -9.76
C TRP A 141 11.08 18.73 -10.07
N ASP A 142 10.16 18.88 -9.10
CA ASP A 142 8.72 18.67 -9.29
C ASP A 142 8.01 20.03 -9.24
N PRO A 143 7.51 20.57 -10.37
CA PRO A 143 6.84 21.87 -10.40
C PRO A 143 5.43 21.85 -9.81
N LEU A 144 4.88 20.68 -9.56
CA LEU A 144 3.50 20.49 -9.12
C LEU A 144 3.35 20.41 -7.61
N ASP A 145 4.44 20.19 -6.91
CA ASP A 145 4.49 20.10 -5.45
C ASP A 145 4.17 21.47 -4.77
N GLY A 146 3.75 21.41 -3.52
CA GLY A 146 3.42 22.60 -2.76
C GLY A 146 3.04 22.29 -1.32
N ASP A 147 2.53 23.29 -0.63
CA ASP A 147 2.04 23.17 0.74
C ASP A 147 0.61 23.70 0.88
N ILE A 148 -0.17 23.10 1.76
CA ILE A 148 -1.57 23.43 2.02
C ILE A 148 -1.87 23.39 3.52
N ASP A 149 -2.83 24.19 3.99
CA ASP A 149 -3.38 24.02 5.32
C ASP A 149 -4.31 22.79 5.37
N PRO A 150 -3.94 21.76 6.17
CA PRO A 150 -4.68 20.50 6.23
C PRO A 150 -6.12 20.64 6.74
N SER A 151 -6.35 21.53 7.70
CA SER A 151 -7.68 21.74 8.29
C SER A 151 -8.59 22.52 7.35
N GLN A 152 -8.05 23.51 6.66
CA GLN A 152 -8.82 24.32 5.70
C GLN A 152 -9.28 23.48 4.51
N ILE A 153 -8.40 22.67 3.89
CA ILE A 153 -8.82 21.82 2.77
C ILE A 153 -9.87 20.78 3.20
N THR A 154 -9.72 20.20 4.40
CA THR A 154 -10.72 19.26 4.92
C THR A 154 -12.07 19.96 5.15
N ALA A 155 -12.08 21.15 5.74
CA ALA A 155 -13.29 21.94 5.97
C ALA A 155 -13.95 22.36 4.65
N ALA A 156 -13.17 22.79 3.65
CA ALA A 156 -13.67 23.19 2.33
C ALA A 156 -14.36 22.01 1.59
N MET A 157 -13.74 20.82 1.59
CA MET A 157 -14.38 19.64 1.02
C MET A 157 -15.67 19.24 1.76
N ALA A 158 -15.68 19.34 3.10
CA ALA A 158 -16.89 19.07 3.89
C ALA A 158 -18.02 20.07 3.57
N ALA A 159 -17.68 21.36 3.43
CA ALA A 159 -18.63 22.41 3.04
C ALA A 159 -19.19 22.14 1.62
N ALA A 160 -18.34 21.80 0.67
CA ALA A 160 -18.74 21.46 -0.69
C ALA A 160 -19.64 20.21 -0.72
N ALA A 161 -19.34 19.18 0.05
CA ALA A 161 -20.16 17.98 0.16
C ALA A 161 -21.56 18.28 0.72
N ARG A 162 -21.63 19.15 1.76
CA ARG A 162 -22.92 19.58 2.34
C ARG A 162 -23.75 20.39 1.36
N LYS A 163 -23.14 21.26 0.55
CA LYS A 163 -23.83 22.00 -0.52
C LYS A 163 -24.45 21.05 -1.55
N LEU A 164 -23.87 19.86 -1.73
CA LEU A 164 -24.38 18.81 -2.60
C LEU A 164 -25.41 17.90 -1.92
N GLY A 165 -25.70 18.08 -0.63
CA GLY A 165 -26.73 17.34 0.12
C GLY A 165 -26.23 16.25 1.05
N ALA A 166 -24.92 16.01 1.13
CA ALA A 166 -24.35 15.05 2.08
C ALA A 166 -24.45 15.55 3.54
N ARG A 167 -24.52 14.62 4.49
CA ARG A 167 -24.68 14.91 5.92
C ARG A 167 -23.38 14.70 6.69
N VAL A 168 -23.09 15.55 7.65
CA VAL A 168 -21.94 15.43 8.55
C VAL A 168 -22.41 15.63 9.99
N ARG A 169 -22.06 14.70 10.86
CA ARG A 169 -22.26 14.79 12.31
C ARG A 169 -20.93 14.70 13.01
N ARG A 170 -20.70 15.64 13.91
CA ARG A 170 -19.52 15.72 14.76
C ARG A 170 -19.92 15.40 16.20
N ASN A 171 -18.93 15.08 17.01
CA ASN A 171 -19.13 14.71 18.41
C ASN A 171 -20.12 13.53 18.54
N GLU A 172 -20.05 12.58 17.61
CA GLU A 172 -20.90 11.39 17.57
C GLU A 172 -20.05 10.13 17.26
N ARG A 173 -19.83 9.35 18.31
CA ARG A 173 -18.96 8.17 18.28
C ARG A 173 -19.71 6.92 17.88
N VAL A 174 -19.20 6.17 16.91
CA VAL A 174 -19.66 4.82 16.59
C VAL A 174 -19.19 3.86 17.69
N THR A 175 -20.13 3.11 18.26
CA THR A 175 -19.89 2.19 19.40
C THR A 175 -20.14 0.74 19.06
N ALA A 176 -20.96 0.44 18.04
CA ALA A 176 -21.18 -0.92 17.56
C ALA A 176 -21.52 -0.95 16.07
N LEU A 177 -21.23 -2.06 15.43
CA LEU A 177 -21.55 -2.36 14.03
C LEU A 177 -22.13 -3.77 13.96
N LYS A 178 -23.28 -3.90 13.28
CA LYS A 178 -23.93 -5.20 13.10
C LYS A 178 -24.36 -5.38 11.66
N GLN A 179 -23.86 -6.43 11.02
CA GLN A 179 -24.31 -6.81 9.66
C GLN A 179 -25.55 -7.70 9.74
N HIS A 180 -26.52 -7.45 8.87
CA HIS A 180 -27.73 -8.24 8.70
C HIS A 180 -27.57 -9.32 7.61
N ALA A 181 -28.53 -10.24 7.54
CA ALA A 181 -28.52 -11.33 6.56
C ALA A 181 -28.64 -10.82 5.10
N ASN A 182 -29.23 -9.65 4.89
CA ASN A 182 -29.31 -8.98 3.58
C ASN A 182 -28.06 -8.16 3.25
N HIS A 183 -27.01 -8.25 4.08
CA HIS A 183 -25.74 -7.52 3.98
C HIS A 183 -25.81 -6.00 4.23
N GLU A 184 -26.95 -5.48 4.69
CA GLU A 184 -27.06 -4.13 5.24
C GLU A 184 -26.48 -4.07 6.67
N TRP A 185 -26.31 -2.86 7.21
CA TRP A 185 -25.67 -2.62 8.50
C TRP A 185 -26.54 -1.78 9.42
N THR A 186 -26.53 -2.10 10.71
CA THR A 186 -26.87 -1.16 11.77
C THR A 186 -25.58 -0.58 12.33
N VAL A 187 -25.45 0.74 12.25
CA VAL A 187 -24.39 1.53 12.89
C VAL A 187 -24.96 2.14 14.16
N THR A 188 -24.47 1.68 15.34
CA THR A 188 -24.87 2.25 16.63
C THR A 188 -23.85 3.28 17.04
N THR A 189 -24.32 4.46 17.43
CA THR A 189 -23.51 5.54 17.98
C THR A 189 -23.85 5.74 19.47
N ASP A 190 -23.15 6.63 20.13
CA ASP A 190 -23.50 7.11 21.48
C ASP A 190 -24.78 7.97 21.53
N LYS A 191 -25.41 8.27 20.36
CA LYS A 191 -26.58 9.12 20.24
C LYS A 191 -27.75 8.50 19.48
N ALA A 192 -27.49 7.57 18.55
CA ALA A 192 -28.50 7.04 17.63
C ALA A 192 -28.16 5.64 17.10
N GLU A 193 -29.16 4.98 16.50
CA GLU A 193 -29.00 3.85 15.60
C GLU A 193 -29.33 4.26 14.17
N ILE A 194 -28.47 3.88 13.22
CA ILE A 194 -28.54 4.26 11.82
C ILE A 194 -28.46 2.98 10.98
N GLU A 195 -29.50 2.76 10.16
CA GLU A 195 -29.50 1.70 9.17
C GLU A 195 -28.83 2.18 7.87
N CYS A 196 -27.93 1.37 7.30
CA CYS A 196 -27.28 1.72 6.05
C CYS A 196 -26.95 0.50 5.17
N GLU A 197 -26.80 0.73 3.87
CA GLU A 197 -26.36 -0.31 2.94
C GLU A 197 -24.84 -0.55 3.09
N ILE A 198 -24.06 0.52 3.23
CA ILE A 198 -22.59 0.48 3.15
C ILE A 198 -21.98 1.21 4.34
N VAL A 199 -20.93 0.60 4.91
CA VAL A 199 -20.03 1.21 5.91
C VAL A 199 -18.66 1.45 5.28
N LEU A 200 -18.14 2.66 5.39
CA LEU A 200 -16.77 3.03 5.02
C LEU A 200 -15.95 3.40 6.27
N ASN A 201 -14.97 2.57 6.59
CA ASN A 201 -14.00 2.84 7.65
C ASN A 201 -12.93 3.82 7.15
N ALA A 202 -12.98 5.07 7.59
CA ALA A 202 -12.03 6.14 7.32
C ALA A 202 -11.43 6.73 8.61
N ALA A 203 -11.37 5.92 9.70
CA ALA A 203 -11.07 6.38 11.06
C ALA A 203 -9.56 6.59 11.35
N GLY A 204 -8.71 6.69 10.32
CA GLY A 204 -7.29 7.00 10.46
C GLY A 204 -6.56 6.02 11.38
N TYR A 205 -5.83 6.51 12.40
CA TYR A 205 -5.12 5.65 13.35
C TYR A 205 -6.08 4.82 14.25
N ARG A 206 -7.36 5.19 14.34
CA ARG A 206 -8.39 4.42 15.05
C ARG A 206 -9.11 3.38 14.17
N ALA A 207 -8.67 3.20 12.92
CA ALA A 207 -9.32 2.25 12.00
C ALA A 207 -9.31 0.81 12.53
N GLY A 208 -8.31 0.42 13.32
CA GLY A 208 -8.24 -0.85 14.00
C GLY A 208 -9.33 -1.03 15.07
N GLU A 209 -9.69 0.04 15.81
CA GLU A 209 -10.79 0.02 16.77
C GLU A 209 -12.13 -0.23 16.08
N VAL A 210 -12.37 0.40 14.92
CA VAL A 210 -13.57 0.16 14.12
C VAL A 210 -13.65 -1.30 13.65
N MET A 211 -12.52 -1.89 13.24
CA MET A 211 -12.47 -3.30 12.87
C MET A 211 -12.74 -4.23 14.05
N ALA A 212 -12.29 -3.87 15.25
CA ALA A 212 -12.58 -4.65 16.47
C ALA A 212 -14.06 -4.71 16.77
N LEU A 213 -14.89 -3.71 16.43
CA LEU A 213 -16.36 -3.73 16.59
C LEU A 213 -17.03 -4.86 15.79
N ILE A 214 -16.38 -5.37 14.76
CA ILE A 214 -16.86 -6.48 13.93
C ILE A 214 -16.02 -7.76 14.10
N GLY A 215 -15.20 -7.81 15.15
CA GLY A 215 -14.37 -8.97 15.49
C GLY A 215 -13.26 -9.26 14.48
N ARG A 216 -12.76 -8.24 13.77
CA ARG A 216 -11.71 -8.36 12.74
C ARG A 216 -10.45 -7.62 13.17
N HIS A 217 -9.30 -8.08 12.67
CA HIS A 217 -8.00 -7.43 12.84
C HIS A 217 -7.64 -6.60 11.60
N LEU A 218 -7.14 -5.39 11.82
CA LEU A 218 -6.51 -4.57 10.79
C LEU A 218 -5.01 -4.45 11.11
N PRO A 219 -4.11 -4.81 10.19
CA PRO A 219 -2.66 -4.64 10.42
C PRO A 219 -2.28 -3.16 10.32
N ILE A 220 -2.46 -2.44 11.41
CA ILE A 220 -2.17 -1.01 11.54
C ILE A 220 -1.36 -0.76 12.82
N MET A 221 -0.39 0.13 12.72
CA MET A 221 0.38 0.63 13.86
C MET A 221 0.41 2.15 13.84
N THR A 222 0.36 2.76 15.01
CA THR A 222 0.55 4.20 15.14
C THR A 222 2.01 4.49 15.44
N MET A 223 2.62 5.33 14.60
CA MET A 223 4.00 5.78 14.79
C MET A 223 4.01 7.20 15.35
N SER A 224 4.98 7.47 16.23
CA SER A 224 5.30 8.83 16.65
C SER A 224 6.08 9.51 15.52
N HIS A 225 5.55 10.58 14.96
CA HIS A 225 6.22 11.38 13.94
C HIS A 225 6.35 12.81 14.40
N GLN A 226 7.53 13.38 14.19
CA GLN A 226 7.84 14.74 14.65
C GLN A 226 8.29 15.62 13.49
N TYR A 227 7.99 16.91 13.63
CA TYR A 227 8.66 17.97 12.91
C TYR A 227 8.87 19.16 13.83
N LEU A 228 9.87 19.97 13.53
CA LEU A 228 10.13 21.21 14.24
C LEU A 228 9.83 22.43 13.36
N ILE A 229 9.54 23.54 14.02
CA ILE A 229 9.41 24.87 13.42
C ILE A 229 10.53 25.71 14.01
N THR A 230 11.33 26.34 13.16
CA THR A 230 12.41 27.24 13.60
C THR A 230 11.84 28.55 14.14
N GLU A 231 12.67 29.32 14.80
CA GLU A 231 12.43 30.77 14.96
C GLU A 231 12.48 31.46 13.59
N GLU A 232 12.15 32.74 13.55
CA GLU A 232 12.14 33.54 12.33
C GLU A 232 13.55 33.71 11.75
N ILE A 233 13.66 33.64 10.43
CA ILE A 233 14.91 33.70 9.66
C ILE A 233 14.87 34.95 8.79
N PRO A 234 15.76 35.92 9.00
CA PRO A 234 15.77 37.18 8.25
C PRO A 234 15.85 37.01 6.73
N GLU A 235 16.58 36.02 6.25
CA GLU A 235 16.70 35.70 4.83
C GLU A 235 15.36 35.27 4.21
N LEU A 236 14.50 34.61 4.97
CA LEU A 236 13.16 34.25 4.52
C LEU A 236 12.20 35.45 4.58
N GLU A 237 12.29 36.26 5.59
CA GLU A 237 11.50 37.50 5.71
C GLU A 237 11.80 38.46 4.53
N ALA A 238 13.06 38.62 4.19
CA ALA A 238 13.50 39.44 3.07
C ALA A 238 12.97 38.99 1.70
N ARG A 239 12.53 37.73 1.56
CA ARG A 239 11.94 37.19 0.33
C ARG A 239 10.48 37.60 0.11
N GLY A 240 9.81 38.04 1.16
CA GLY A 240 8.40 38.45 1.12
C GLY A 240 7.49 37.30 0.67
N GLU A 241 6.70 37.54 -0.38
CA GLU A 241 5.75 36.53 -0.92
C GLU A 241 6.43 35.42 -1.76
N HIS A 242 7.72 35.56 -2.08
CA HIS A 242 8.45 34.59 -2.90
C HIS A 242 8.96 33.41 -2.05
N LYS A 243 8.09 32.46 -1.78
CA LYS A 243 8.48 31.23 -1.06
C LYS A 243 9.55 30.43 -1.80
N LEU A 244 10.42 29.81 -1.00
CA LEU A 244 11.31 28.77 -1.52
C LEU A 244 10.53 27.50 -1.93
N PRO A 245 11.00 26.74 -2.92
CA PRO A 245 10.50 25.38 -3.15
C PRO A 245 10.60 24.53 -1.89
N LEU A 246 9.74 23.50 -1.78
CA LEU A 246 9.97 22.48 -0.76
C LEU A 246 11.29 21.75 -1.07
N LEU A 247 12.03 21.41 -0.03
CA LEU A 247 13.24 20.60 -0.11
C LEU A 247 12.98 19.22 0.45
N ARG A 248 13.49 18.18 -0.22
CA ARG A 248 13.63 16.85 0.37
C ARG A 248 15.04 16.36 0.18
N ASP A 249 15.67 15.96 1.26
CA ASP A 249 16.95 15.25 1.24
C ASP A 249 16.72 13.78 1.62
N PRO A 250 16.45 12.91 0.64
CA PRO A 250 16.13 11.53 0.92
C PRO A 250 17.31 10.71 1.45
N ASP A 251 18.55 11.12 1.17
CA ASP A 251 19.74 10.39 1.59
C ASP A 251 20.11 10.69 3.07
N THR A 252 19.63 11.82 3.63
CA THR A 252 19.72 12.19 5.04
C THR A 252 18.36 12.16 5.76
N SER A 253 17.31 11.76 5.04
CA SER A 253 15.97 11.42 5.56
C SER A 253 15.18 12.56 6.19
N TYR A 254 15.09 13.71 5.52
CA TYR A 254 14.23 14.81 5.97
C TYR A 254 13.59 15.57 4.80
N TYR A 255 12.56 16.35 5.14
CA TYR A 255 12.00 17.41 4.29
C TYR A 255 12.10 18.76 5.00
N LEU A 256 12.19 19.82 4.21
CA LEU A 256 12.20 21.21 4.67
C LEU A 256 11.22 22.02 3.83
N ARG A 257 10.36 22.82 4.49
CA ARG A 257 9.50 23.78 3.80
C ARG A 257 9.43 25.09 4.53
N GLN A 258 9.29 26.18 3.78
CA GLN A 258 9.11 27.51 4.34
C GLN A 258 7.69 27.67 4.90
N GLU A 259 7.60 28.10 6.17
CA GLU A 259 6.37 28.50 6.85
C GLU A 259 6.50 29.96 7.29
N ARG A 260 5.91 30.91 6.53
CA ARG A 260 6.13 32.35 6.69
C ARG A 260 7.62 32.70 6.64
N SER A 261 8.17 33.28 7.72
CA SER A 261 9.59 33.60 7.87
C SER A 261 10.41 32.51 8.60
N ALA A 262 9.87 31.31 8.75
CA ALA A 262 10.52 30.18 9.42
C ALA A 262 10.58 28.96 8.50
N PHE A 263 11.28 27.92 8.94
CA PHE A 263 11.22 26.60 8.32
C PHE A 263 10.48 25.58 9.19
N ILE A 264 9.75 24.68 8.53
CA ILE A 264 9.36 23.38 9.07
C ILE A 264 10.39 22.37 8.58
N LEU A 265 11.07 21.70 9.52
CA LEU A 265 11.95 20.56 9.29
C LEU A 265 11.28 19.30 9.82
N GLY A 266 10.99 18.34 8.94
CA GLY A 266 10.35 17.08 9.31
C GLY A 266 11.19 15.88 8.87
N PRO A 267 11.92 15.26 9.79
CA PRO A 267 12.69 14.06 9.53
C PRO A 267 11.83 12.79 9.59
N TYR A 268 12.30 11.75 8.90
CA TYR A 268 11.93 10.35 9.16
C TYR A 268 13.15 9.70 9.82
N GLU A 269 13.23 9.90 11.11
CA GLU A 269 14.38 9.50 11.93
C GLU A 269 14.49 7.98 12.05
N TRP A 270 15.74 7.50 12.21
CA TRP A 270 16.03 6.06 12.24
C TRP A 270 15.76 5.40 13.60
N GLN A 271 15.41 6.18 14.63
CA GLN A 271 15.02 5.71 15.96
C GLN A 271 13.51 5.79 16.17
N SER A 272 12.74 5.38 15.16
CA SER A 272 11.29 5.46 15.16
C SER A 272 10.63 4.70 16.33
N THR A 273 9.48 5.19 16.77
CA THR A 273 8.76 4.62 17.92
C THR A 273 7.32 4.28 17.55
N ALA A 274 6.95 3.02 17.78
CA ALA A 274 5.56 2.57 17.73
C ALA A 274 4.85 2.92 19.03
N MET A 275 3.64 3.47 18.92
CA MET A 275 2.86 3.99 20.05
C MET A 275 1.58 3.19 20.24
N TRP A 276 1.07 3.19 21.47
CA TRP A 276 -0.23 2.60 21.83
C TRP A 276 -0.33 1.11 21.54
N LEU A 277 0.70 0.37 21.90
CA LEU A 277 0.72 -1.09 21.74
C LEU A 277 -0.43 -1.77 22.53
N ASP A 278 -0.85 -1.18 23.66
CA ASP A 278 -1.90 -1.68 24.53
C ASP A 278 -3.26 -0.97 24.30
N GLY A 279 -3.38 -0.16 23.25
CA GLY A 279 -4.61 0.55 22.88
C GLY A 279 -4.50 2.07 22.92
N ILE A 280 -5.37 2.72 22.16
CA ILE A 280 -5.38 4.18 22.00
C ILE A 280 -6.23 4.81 23.12
N PRO A 281 -5.72 5.81 23.87
CA PRO A 281 -6.52 6.50 24.88
C PRO A 281 -7.79 7.14 24.29
N ASP A 282 -8.91 6.92 24.96
CA ASP A 282 -10.22 7.36 24.44
C ASP A 282 -10.31 8.86 24.15
N GLN A 283 -9.75 9.68 25.04
CA GLN A 283 -9.81 11.13 24.95
C GLN A 283 -8.73 11.75 24.06
N PHE A 284 -7.90 10.95 23.39
CA PHE A 284 -6.83 11.47 22.55
C PHE A 284 -7.37 12.00 21.21
N ALA A 285 -7.64 13.31 21.17
CA ALA A 285 -8.04 14.08 19.98
C ALA A 285 -7.50 15.50 20.11
N ASN A 286 -7.04 16.10 19.01
CA ASN A 286 -6.37 17.40 19.00
C ASN A 286 -5.25 17.52 20.06
N MET A 287 -4.54 16.42 20.27
CA MET A 287 -3.46 16.33 21.25
C MET A 287 -2.16 15.91 20.55
N LEU A 288 -1.05 16.31 21.17
CA LEU A 288 0.30 15.94 20.76
C LEU A 288 1.02 15.27 21.92
N TRP A 289 2.01 14.48 21.62
CA TRP A 289 2.97 13.99 22.62
C TRP A 289 4.02 15.04 22.96
N PRO A 290 4.73 14.91 24.08
CA PRO A 290 5.91 15.72 24.37
C PRO A 290 6.93 15.63 23.23
N ALA A 291 7.69 16.69 23.04
CA ALA A 291 8.80 16.71 22.10
C ALA A 291 9.90 15.71 22.53
N ASP A 292 10.48 15.04 21.55
CA ASP A 292 11.63 14.15 21.72
C ASP A 292 12.70 14.56 20.69
N ILE A 293 13.39 15.64 21.02
CA ILE A 293 14.37 16.29 20.13
C ILE A 293 15.59 15.40 19.91
N GLU A 294 16.00 14.61 20.91
CA GLU A 294 17.15 13.75 20.84
C GLU A 294 17.08 12.79 19.64
N ARG A 295 15.89 12.29 19.32
CA ARG A 295 15.67 11.45 18.13
C ARG A 295 15.91 12.17 16.80
N LEU A 296 15.82 13.51 16.79
CA LEU A 296 15.94 14.34 15.59
C LEU A 296 17.34 14.93 15.40
N GLU A 297 18.23 14.77 16.38
CA GLU A 297 19.53 15.45 16.44
C GLU A 297 20.33 15.27 15.15
N LYS A 298 20.45 14.02 14.65
CA LYS A 298 21.20 13.73 13.42
C LYS A 298 20.65 14.50 12.22
N GLN A 299 19.34 14.50 12.02
CA GLN A 299 18.72 15.17 10.87
C GLN A 299 18.75 16.70 11.01
N ILE A 300 18.70 17.22 12.23
CA ILE A 300 18.89 18.66 12.49
C ILE A 300 20.30 19.09 12.08
N LEU A 301 21.31 18.34 12.46
CA LEU A 301 22.72 18.62 12.09
C LEU A 301 22.91 18.51 10.57
N ASP A 302 22.45 17.43 9.93
CA ASP A 302 22.55 17.23 8.48
C ASP A 302 21.82 18.35 7.71
N ALA A 303 20.65 18.80 8.20
CA ALA A 303 19.94 19.91 7.61
C ALA A 303 20.67 21.25 7.77
N GLY A 304 21.34 21.49 8.93
CA GLY A 304 22.18 22.66 9.16
C GLY A 304 23.40 22.72 8.24
N GLU A 305 24.04 21.57 7.98
CA GLU A 305 25.14 21.49 7.00
C GLU A 305 24.66 21.79 5.58
N ARG A 306 23.46 21.31 5.21
CA ARG A 306 22.86 21.50 3.89
C ARG A 306 22.28 22.91 3.68
N VAL A 307 21.70 23.51 4.72
CA VAL A 307 21.07 24.83 4.71
C VAL A 307 21.64 25.63 5.89
N PRO A 308 22.79 26.29 5.72
CA PRO A 308 23.56 26.87 6.85
C PRO A 308 22.79 27.82 7.75
N VAL A 309 21.82 28.56 7.23
CA VAL A 309 20.97 29.46 8.06
C VAL A 309 20.21 28.73 9.18
N LEU A 310 20.06 27.41 9.10
CA LEU A 310 19.45 26.59 10.16
C LEU A 310 20.40 26.40 11.35
N GLY A 311 21.71 26.54 11.16
CA GLY A 311 22.71 26.43 12.23
C GLY A 311 22.71 27.62 13.19
N ASP A 312 22.16 28.78 12.75
CA ASP A 312 22.16 30.03 13.49
C ASP A 312 20.79 30.38 14.11
N VAL A 313 19.80 29.48 13.98
CA VAL A 313 18.41 29.77 14.42
C VAL A 313 17.94 28.75 15.46
N GLY A 314 17.14 29.22 16.44
CA GLY A 314 16.54 28.39 17.47
C GLY A 314 15.30 27.61 16.98
N ILE A 315 14.84 26.67 17.82
CA ILE A 315 13.62 25.89 17.62
C ILE A 315 12.48 26.58 18.37
N ALA A 316 11.50 27.13 17.64
CA ALA A 316 10.32 27.77 18.23
C ALA A 316 9.29 26.74 18.73
N LYS A 317 9.12 25.61 18.01
CA LYS A 317 8.12 24.59 18.36
C LYS A 317 8.49 23.22 17.79
N VAL A 318 8.16 22.16 18.53
CA VAL A 318 8.14 20.79 18.04
C VAL A 318 6.70 20.26 18.03
N VAL A 319 6.32 19.62 16.95
CA VAL A 319 5.05 18.93 16.80
C VAL A 319 5.33 17.45 16.77
N ASN A 320 4.87 16.70 17.77
CA ASN A 320 5.01 15.25 17.87
C ASN A 320 3.62 14.61 17.91
N GLY A 321 3.21 13.97 16.82
CA GLY A 321 1.86 13.48 16.67
C GLY A 321 1.74 12.09 16.06
N PRO A 322 0.53 11.49 16.18
CA PRO A 322 0.26 10.15 15.67
C PRO A 322 0.14 10.13 14.14
N ILE A 323 0.86 9.22 13.49
CA ILE A 323 0.60 8.85 12.10
C ILE A 323 0.40 7.34 11.97
N PRO A 324 -0.63 6.89 11.21
CA PRO A 324 -0.89 5.47 11.03
C PRO A 324 -0.02 4.87 9.94
N TYR A 325 0.50 3.67 10.19
CA TYR A 325 1.28 2.87 9.25
C TYR A 325 0.69 1.47 9.05
N ALA A 326 0.57 1.06 7.80
CA ALA A 326 0.47 -0.34 7.42
C ALA A 326 1.87 -0.96 7.37
N PRO A 327 2.01 -2.30 7.29
CA PRO A 327 3.32 -2.95 7.24
C PRO A 327 4.22 -2.54 6.05
N ASP A 328 3.65 -1.95 5.00
CA ASP A 328 4.36 -1.44 3.82
C ASP A 328 4.32 0.09 3.71
N GLY A 329 3.77 0.79 4.71
CA GLY A 329 3.61 2.25 4.69
C GLY A 329 2.49 2.76 3.79
N ASN A 330 1.86 1.92 2.98
CA ASN A 330 0.80 2.33 2.06
C ASN A 330 -0.59 2.27 2.71
N PRO A 331 -1.55 3.12 2.32
CA PRO A 331 -2.89 3.12 2.88
C PRO A 331 -3.69 1.86 2.55
N TYR A 332 -4.84 1.72 3.20
CA TYR A 332 -5.84 0.72 2.87
C TYR A 332 -7.03 1.34 2.15
N LEU A 333 -7.26 0.89 0.92
CA LEU A 333 -8.46 1.15 0.14
C LEU A 333 -9.12 -0.18 -0.25
N GLY A 334 -10.43 -0.13 -0.51
CA GLY A 334 -11.16 -1.27 -1.04
C GLY A 334 -12.00 -2.03 -0.01
N PRO A 335 -12.60 -3.16 -0.43
CA PRO A 335 -13.50 -3.93 0.42
C PRO A 335 -12.76 -4.74 1.49
N GLU A 336 -13.42 -5.02 2.61
CA GLU A 336 -12.96 -6.02 3.57
C GLU A 336 -13.32 -7.42 3.06
N ARG A 337 -12.32 -8.33 3.09
CA ARG A 337 -12.50 -9.71 2.62
C ARG A 337 -13.63 -10.45 3.37
N GLY A 338 -14.53 -11.06 2.62
CA GLY A 338 -15.64 -11.85 3.14
C GLY A 338 -16.70 -11.05 3.89
N MET A 339 -16.71 -9.72 3.74
CA MET A 339 -17.74 -8.83 4.32
C MET A 339 -18.32 -7.91 3.25
N ARG A 340 -19.50 -8.25 2.78
CA ARG A 340 -20.18 -7.39 1.80
C ARG A 340 -20.48 -6.03 2.39
N ASN A 341 -20.29 -4.99 1.57
CA ASN A 341 -20.65 -3.61 1.90
C ASN A 341 -19.87 -3.00 3.09
N PHE A 342 -18.70 -3.56 3.43
CA PHE A 342 -17.74 -2.95 4.35
C PHE A 342 -16.46 -2.55 3.60
N TRP A 343 -16.08 -1.28 3.70
CA TRP A 343 -15.02 -0.69 2.89
C TRP A 343 -13.98 0.05 3.73
N HIS A 344 -12.79 0.21 3.19
CA HIS A 344 -11.66 0.92 3.80
C HIS A 344 -11.22 2.12 2.97
N CYS A 345 -10.91 3.22 3.65
CA CYS A 345 -10.18 4.37 3.15
C CYS A 345 -9.42 4.99 4.32
N ASN A 346 -8.35 4.32 4.78
CA ASN A 346 -7.66 4.67 6.03
C ASN A 346 -6.17 4.33 6.00
N THR A 347 -5.48 4.55 7.13
CA THR A 347 -4.07 4.19 7.35
C THR A 347 -3.11 4.96 6.44
N PHE A 348 -3.34 6.24 6.25
CA PHE A 348 -2.50 7.11 5.42
C PHE A 348 -1.34 7.68 6.22
N SER A 349 -0.10 7.28 5.93
CA SER A 349 1.11 7.97 6.41
C SER A 349 1.27 9.36 5.74
N PHE A 350 0.90 9.49 4.47
CA PHE A 350 0.88 10.74 3.70
C PHE A 350 -0.55 11.23 3.41
N GLY A 351 -1.34 11.41 4.48
CA GLY A 351 -2.77 11.67 4.39
C GLY A 351 -3.15 12.85 3.51
N ILE A 352 -2.44 13.97 3.63
CA ILE A 352 -2.75 15.19 2.85
C ILE A 352 -2.44 14.97 1.37
N ALA A 353 -1.29 14.39 1.05
CA ALA A 353 -0.90 14.11 -0.32
C ALA A 353 -1.83 13.11 -1.04
N GLN A 354 -2.34 12.12 -0.32
CA GLN A 354 -3.05 10.99 -0.89
C GLN A 354 -4.58 11.06 -0.71
N GLY A 355 -5.05 11.72 0.35
CA GLY A 355 -6.46 11.68 0.77
C GLY A 355 -7.43 12.21 -0.28
N GLY A 356 -7.07 13.24 -1.02
CA GLY A 356 -7.89 13.79 -2.09
C GLY A 356 -8.21 12.74 -3.19
N GLY A 357 -7.17 12.12 -3.74
CA GLY A 357 -7.31 11.11 -4.79
C GLY A 357 -7.85 9.78 -4.28
N ALA A 358 -7.51 9.40 -3.05
CA ALA A 358 -8.06 8.19 -2.43
C ALA A 358 -9.57 8.28 -2.23
N GLY A 359 -10.09 9.46 -1.84
CA GLY A 359 -11.53 9.68 -1.72
C GLY A 359 -12.26 9.53 -3.05
N LYS A 360 -11.67 9.99 -4.18
CA LYS A 360 -12.21 9.74 -5.53
C LYS A 360 -12.20 8.24 -5.84
N ALA A 361 -11.05 7.61 -5.68
CA ALA A 361 -10.88 6.21 -6.03
C ALA A 361 -11.83 5.27 -5.27
N ILE A 362 -12.04 5.51 -3.97
CA ILE A 362 -12.97 4.71 -3.17
C ILE A 362 -14.45 5.00 -3.54
N ALA A 363 -14.80 6.24 -3.84
CA ALA A 363 -16.13 6.60 -4.29
C ALA A 363 -16.48 5.91 -5.63
N GLU A 364 -15.55 5.94 -6.60
CA GLU A 364 -15.69 5.20 -7.86
C GLU A 364 -15.84 3.70 -7.64
N TRP A 365 -15.02 3.14 -6.77
CA TRP A 365 -15.06 1.70 -6.51
C TRP A 365 -16.38 1.26 -5.89
N ILE A 366 -16.89 2.02 -4.92
CA ILE A 366 -18.20 1.77 -4.29
C ILE A 366 -19.36 1.90 -5.29
N LEU A 367 -19.36 2.96 -6.10
CA LEU A 367 -20.51 3.26 -6.97
C LEU A 367 -20.47 2.51 -8.31
N ASN A 368 -19.29 2.25 -8.86
CA ASN A 368 -19.10 1.65 -10.18
C ASN A 368 -18.60 0.20 -10.10
N GLY A 369 -18.38 -0.35 -8.90
CA GLY A 369 -17.84 -1.69 -8.68
C GLY A 369 -16.33 -1.82 -8.90
N ARG A 370 -15.65 -0.76 -9.33
CA ARG A 370 -14.20 -0.72 -9.55
C ARG A 370 -13.66 0.71 -9.57
N PRO A 371 -12.37 0.92 -9.25
CA PRO A 371 -11.69 2.19 -9.49
C PRO A 371 -11.34 2.37 -10.98
N GLU A 372 -10.96 3.59 -11.36
CA GLU A 372 -10.52 3.93 -12.73
C GLU A 372 -9.25 3.19 -13.16
N PHE A 373 -8.34 2.92 -12.23
CA PHE A 373 -7.05 2.26 -12.44
C PHE A 373 -6.78 1.24 -11.33
N ASP A 374 -5.78 0.38 -11.56
CA ASP A 374 -5.38 -0.64 -10.59
C ASP A 374 -4.91 -0.02 -9.26
N LEU A 375 -5.46 -0.53 -8.15
CA LEU A 375 -5.15 -0.12 -6.78
C LEU A 375 -4.56 -1.27 -5.95
N TRP A 376 -4.08 -2.37 -6.57
CA TRP A 376 -3.63 -3.54 -5.83
C TRP A 376 -2.57 -3.21 -4.77
N SER A 377 -1.65 -2.28 -5.05
CA SER A 377 -0.62 -1.85 -4.10
C SER A 377 -1.17 -1.23 -2.79
N ILE A 378 -2.44 -0.83 -2.79
CA ILE A 378 -3.13 -0.22 -1.65
C ILE A 378 -4.45 -0.93 -1.30
N ASP A 379 -4.78 -2.04 -1.99
CA ASP A 379 -5.96 -2.86 -1.67
C ASP A 379 -5.80 -3.47 -0.27
N ARG A 380 -6.86 -3.37 0.55
CA ARG A 380 -6.86 -3.94 1.90
C ARG A 380 -6.56 -5.44 1.89
N ARG A 381 -6.97 -6.18 0.87
CA ARG A 381 -6.84 -7.64 0.74
C ARG A 381 -5.42 -8.12 0.43
N ARG A 382 -4.43 -7.20 0.27
CA ARG A 382 -3.02 -7.58 0.08
C ARG A 382 -2.37 -8.22 1.32
N TYR A 383 -2.94 -7.97 2.53
CA TYR A 383 -2.50 -8.57 3.79
C TYR A 383 -3.47 -9.62 4.30
N LYS A 384 -2.92 -10.77 4.69
CA LYS A 384 -3.61 -11.95 5.23
C LYS A 384 -3.34 -12.11 6.72
N GLU A 385 -3.72 -13.25 7.29
CA GLU A 385 -3.59 -13.56 8.73
C GLU A 385 -2.14 -13.55 9.24
N TYR A 386 -1.14 -13.66 8.35
CA TYR A 386 0.26 -13.55 8.74
C TYR A 386 0.64 -12.16 9.26
N ALA A 387 -0.10 -11.15 8.85
CA ALA A 387 0.11 -9.79 9.31
C ALA A 387 -0.49 -9.59 10.72
N THR A 388 0.11 -10.25 11.70
CA THR A 388 -0.20 -10.14 13.12
C THR A 388 0.17 -8.75 13.66
N THR A 389 -0.22 -8.44 14.90
CA THR A 389 0.20 -7.20 15.57
C THR A 389 1.73 -7.08 15.62
N GLN A 390 2.43 -8.14 16.04
CA GLN A 390 3.90 -8.12 16.10
C GLN A 390 4.55 -7.91 14.73
N TYR A 391 4.09 -8.65 13.70
CA TYR A 391 4.54 -8.44 12.32
C TYR A 391 4.34 -6.98 11.89
N THR A 392 3.18 -6.41 12.24
CA THR A 392 2.84 -5.02 11.86
C THR A 392 3.76 -4.02 12.55
N VAL A 393 4.05 -4.21 13.84
CA VAL A 393 5.01 -3.38 14.60
C VAL A 393 6.39 -3.44 13.96
N ASP A 394 6.93 -4.64 13.77
CA ASP A 394 8.28 -4.83 13.20
C ASP A 394 8.40 -4.19 11.82
N LYS A 395 7.40 -4.40 10.97
CA LYS A 395 7.36 -3.84 9.62
C LYS A 395 7.14 -2.33 9.60
N ALA A 396 6.27 -1.79 10.45
CA ALA A 396 6.03 -0.35 10.51
C ALA A 396 7.30 0.40 10.95
N LEU A 397 8.04 -0.13 11.93
CA LEU A 397 9.33 0.42 12.34
C LEU A 397 10.35 0.40 11.20
N GLU A 398 10.52 -0.75 10.52
CA GLU A 398 11.43 -0.89 9.39
C GLU A 398 11.08 0.05 8.23
N VAL A 399 9.80 0.14 7.88
CA VAL A 399 9.33 0.99 6.76
C VAL A 399 9.49 2.46 7.08
N TYR A 400 9.13 2.91 8.29
CA TYR A 400 9.32 4.29 8.73
C TYR A 400 10.78 4.73 8.64
N GLN A 401 11.71 3.90 9.16
CA GLN A 401 13.15 4.17 9.10
C GLN A 401 13.72 4.22 7.67
N ASN A 402 13.03 3.58 6.73
CA ASN A 402 13.42 3.49 5.33
C ASN A 402 12.48 4.26 4.40
N GLU A 403 11.75 5.24 4.91
CA GLU A 403 10.74 6.00 4.14
C GLU A 403 11.33 6.65 2.88
N TYR A 404 12.56 7.13 2.98
CA TYR A 404 13.29 7.74 1.86
C TYR A 404 14.35 6.82 1.23
N ALA A 405 14.47 5.58 1.67
CA ALA A 405 15.43 4.66 1.09
C ALA A 405 15.09 4.32 -0.37
N MET A 406 16.13 4.15 -1.19
CA MET A 406 15.96 3.64 -2.55
C MET A 406 15.45 2.21 -2.53
N GLY A 407 14.49 1.88 -3.38
CA GLY A 407 14.02 0.52 -3.60
C GLY A 407 14.90 -0.20 -4.62
N PHE A 408 15.86 -0.98 -4.16
CA PHE A 408 16.70 -1.76 -5.06
C PHE A 408 16.02 -3.05 -5.54
N PRO A 409 16.25 -3.48 -6.79
CA PRO A 409 15.79 -4.77 -7.27
C PRO A 409 16.32 -5.90 -6.38
N PHE A 410 15.44 -6.85 -6.02
CA PHE A 410 15.76 -8.02 -5.19
C PHE A 410 16.20 -7.71 -3.75
N GLU A 411 16.00 -6.49 -3.28
CA GLU A 411 16.15 -6.17 -1.87
C GLU A 411 15.11 -6.92 -1.04
N GLU A 412 15.56 -7.60 0.01
CA GLU A 412 14.70 -8.27 0.98
C GLU A 412 14.97 -7.73 2.38
N ARG A 413 13.96 -7.14 2.99
CA ARG A 413 14.07 -6.56 4.33
C ARG A 413 13.65 -7.58 5.40
N PRO A 414 14.39 -7.69 6.52
CA PRO A 414 14.28 -8.82 7.46
C PRO A 414 13.13 -8.71 8.46
N ALA A 415 12.61 -7.51 8.75
CA ALA A 415 11.63 -7.35 9.83
C ALA A 415 10.37 -8.21 9.63
N GLY A 416 9.81 -8.74 10.71
CA GLY A 416 8.61 -9.57 10.72
C GLY A 416 8.75 -10.94 10.04
N ARG A 417 9.97 -11.40 9.74
CA ARG A 417 10.23 -12.68 9.06
C ARG A 417 10.89 -13.70 10.01
N PRO A 418 10.68 -15.03 9.78
CA PRO A 418 9.78 -15.63 8.80
C PRO A 418 8.31 -15.60 9.23
N SER A 419 7.35 -15.57 8.25
CA SER A 419 5.91 -15.66 8.52
C SER A 419 5.33 -17.02 8.15
N TYR A 420 5.13 -17.31 6.86
CA TYR A 420 4.72 -18.63 6.39
C TYR A 420 5.91 -19.38 5.82
N MET A 421 6.10 -20.63 6.24
CA MET A 421 7.19 -21.50 5.80
C MET A 421 6.64 -22.78 5.18
N SER A 422 7.30 -23.28 4.13
CA SER A 422 7.01 -24.61 3.60
C SER A 422 7.57 -25.69 4.55
N PRO A 423 7.09 -26.93 4.46
CA PRO A 423 7.69 -28.06 5.16
C PRO A 423 9.16 -28.32 4.81
N LEU A 424 9.64 -27.75 3.70
CA LEU A 424 11.02 -27.90 3.22
C LEU A 424 11.94 -26.78 3.71
N TYR A 425 11.42 -25.75 4.40
CA TYR A 425 12.16 -24.55 4.77
C TYR A 425 13.51 -24.87 5.44
N ASP A 426 13.50 -25.61 6.54
CA ASP A 426 14.72 -25.92 7.29
C ASP A 426 15.70 -26.80 6.50
N LEU A 427 15.18 -27.79 5.74
CA LEU A 427 15.98 -28.63 4.87
C LEU A 427 16.69 -27.80 3.79
N LEU A 428 15.97 -26.90 3.14
CA LEU A 428 16.54 -26.06 2.09
C LEU A 428 17.51 -25.02 2.66
N LYS A 429 17.22 -24.47 3.83
CA LYS A 429 18.12 -23.58 4.55
C LYS A 429 19.45 -24.26 4.89
N SER A 430 19.40 -25.52 5.34
CA SER A 430 20.62 -26.30 5.59
C SER A 430 21.42 -26.59 4.31
N LYS A 431 20.81 -26.45 3.14
CA LYS A 431 21.46 -26.57 1.82
C LYS A 431 21.94 -25.23 1.25
N GLY A 432 21.91 -24.16 2.06
CA GLY A 432 22.37 -22.84 1.68
C GLY A 432 21.31 -21.95 1.01
N ALA A 433 20.02 -22.31 1.08
CA ALA A 433 18.96 -21.45 0.53
C ALA A 433 18.96 -20.08 1.19
N GLN A 434 18.94 -19.05 0.36
CA GLN A 434 18.67 -17.66 0.75
C GLN A 434 17.21 -17.36 0.44
N TYR A 435 16.53 -16.66 1.35
CA TYR A 435 15.09 -16.52 1.29
C TYR A 435 14.65 -15.08 1.02
N GLY A 436 13.61 -14.94 0.21
CA GLY A 436 12.77 -13.75 0.08
C GLY A 436 11.33 -14.06 0.49
N ALA A 437 10.53 -13.02 0.76
CA ALA A 437 9.14 -13.19 1.15
C ALA A 437 8.17 -12.66 0.07
N ARG A 438 7.11 -13.40 -0.22
CA ARG A 438 6.01 -12.96 -1.10
C ARG A 438 4.66 -13.42 -0.56
N GLY A 439 3.75 -12.45 -0.31
CA GLY A 439 2.43 -12.74 0.25
C GLY A 439 2.48 -13.46 1.60
N GLY A 440 3.51 -13.18 2.42
CA GLY A 440 3.78 -13.82 3.70
C GLY A 440 4.55 -15.14 3.63
N TRP A 441 4.72 -15.74 2.45
CA TRP A 441 5.46 -16.97 2.27
C TRP A 441 6.95 -16.74 2.05
N GLU A 442 7.78 -17.46 2.83
CA GLU A 442 9.20 -17.59 2.58
C GLU A 442 9.42 -18.46 1.35
N ARG A 443 10.24 -18.01 0.41
CA ARG A 443 10.62 -18.78 -0.77
C ARG A 443 12.11 -18.66 -1.04
N PRO A 444 12.81 -19.74 -1.44
CA PRO A 444 14.20 -19.64 -1.86
C PRO A 444 14.34 -18.70 -3.06
N THR A 445 15.27 -17.77 -2.99
CA THR A 445 15.66 -16.87 -4.10
C THR A 445 16.87 -17.42 -4.86
N TYR A 446 17.84 -17.96 -4.13
CA TYR A 446 19.01 -18.65 -4.68
C TYR A 446 19.64 -19.54 -3.59
N TYR A 447 20.60 -20.40 -3.96
CA TYR A 447 21.33 -21.27 -3.05
C TYR A 447 22.80 -20.93 -3.04
N ASP A 448 23.37 -20.73 -1.85
CA ASP A 448 24.80 -20.49 -1.64
C ASP A 448 25.37 -21.49 -0.60
N PRO A 449 25.50 -22.78 -0.97
CA PRO A 449 25.97 -23.80 -0.03
C PRO A 449 27.42 -23.66 0.39
N LYS A 450 28.20 -22.87 -0.33
CA LYS A 450 29.63 -22.67 -0.07
C LYS A 450 29.94 -21.32 0.60
N GLY A 451 28.96 -20.42 0.74
CA GLY A 451 29.16 -19.08 1.26
C GLY A 451 30.00 -18.20 0.31
N GLU A 452 29.84 -18.37 -1.00
CA GLU A 452 30.60 -17.60 -2.01
C GLU A 452 30.07 -16.18 -2.20
N VAL A 453 28.81 -15.92 -1.78
CA VAL A 453 28.19 -14.60 -1.88
C VAL A 453 28.59 -13.76 -0.67
N THR A 454 29.67 -13.00 -0.80
CA THR A 454 30.20 -12.11 0.25
C THR A 454 29.89 -10.64 0.01
N ASP A 455 29.55 -10.25 -1.22
CA ASP A 455 29.16 -8.89 -1.58
C ASP A 455 27.62 -8.80 -1.67
N HIS A 456 27.03 -8.16 -0.67
CA HIS A 456 25.58 -7.89 -0.58
C HIS A 456 25.23 -6.43 -0.90
N THR A 457 26.17 -5.67 -1.48
CA THR A 457 25.96 -4.27 -1.83
C THR A 457 24.84 -4.14 -2.86
N LEU A 458 23.80 -3.41 -2.48
CA LEU A 458 22.69 -3.09 -3.37
C LEU A 458 23.12 -1.98 -4.35
N SER A 459 22.82 -2.13 -5.63
CA SER A 459 23.14 -1.14 -6.66
C SER A 459 22.33 -1.37 -7.93
N PHE A 460 22.01 -0.29 -8.65
CA PHE A 460 21.44 -0.37 -9.98
C PHE A 460 22.49 -0.68 -11.06
N PHE A 461 23.76 -0.40 -10.80
CA PHE A 461 24.84 -0.46 -11.79
C PHE A 461 25.77 -1.64 -11.62
N ARG A 462 25.99 -2.09 -10.39
CA ARG A 462 26.89 -3.20 -10.10
C ARG A 462 26.21 -4.54 -10.25
N LYS A 463 26.95 -5.52 -10.74
CA LYS A 463 26.50 -6.92 -10.68
C LYS A 463 26.57 -7.37 -9.23
N GLN A 464 25.44 -7.72 -8.67
CA GLN A 464 25.35 -8.23 -7.30
C GLN A 464 26.03 -9.61 -7.18
N GLY A 465 26.60 -9.91 -6.02
CA GLY A 465 27.39 -11.13 -5.78
C GLY A 465 26.64 -12.44 -6.05
N TRP A 466 25.34 -12.48 -5.76
CA TRP A 466 24.47 -13.65 -6.00
C TRP A 466 24.32 -14.04 -7.48
N ARG A 467 24.62 -13.15 -8.43
CA ARG A 467 24.45 -13.43 -9.88
C ARG A 467 25.28 -14.61 -10.38
N LYS A 468 26.44 -14.85 -9.78
CA LYS A 468 27.29 -16.00 -10.17
C LYS A 468 26.61 -17.30 -9.81
N VAL A 469 26.12 -17.46 -8.58
CA VAL A 469 25.47 -18.70 -8.14
C VAL A 469 24.13 -18.92 -8.86
N VAL A 470 23.36 -17.88 -9.11
CA VAL A 470 22.13 -17.95 -9.92
C VAL A 470 22.42 -18.34 -11.38
N ALA A 471 23.54 -17.88 -11.96
CA ALA A 471 23.94 -18.32 -13.30
C ALA A 471 24.23 -19.82 -13.36
N GLU A 472 24.87 -20.38 -12.32
CA GLU A 472 25.11 -21.83 -12.21
C GLU A 472 23.80 -22.61 -12.05
N GLU A 473 22.85 -22.13 -11.25
CA GLU A 473 21.49 -22.71 -11.14
C GLU A 473 20.75 -22.70 -12.48
N CYS A 474 20.77 -21.56 -13.19
CA CYS A 474 20.18 -21.45 -14.53
C CYS A 474 20.82 -22.43 -15.52
N HIS A 475 22.15 -22.60 -15.47
CA HIS A 475 22.85 -23.56 -16.31
C HIS A 475 22.43 -25.02 -15.98
N ALA A 476 22.33 -25.35 -14.69
CA ALA A 476 21.86 -26.66 -14.24
C ALA A 476 20.42 -26.93 -14.68
N ALA A 477 19.52 -25.96 -14.56
CA ALA A 477 18.13 -26.07 -15.02
C ALA A 477 18.04 -26.29 -16.55
N ARG A 478 18.87 -25.61 -17.35
CA ARG A 478 18.86 -25.70 -18.82
C ARG A 478 19.44 -27.00 -19.36
N ASN A 479 20.41 -27.57 -18.67
CA ASN A 479 21.13 -28.74 -19.16
C ASN A 479 20.85 -30.05 -18.37
N GLY A 480 20.17 -29.93 -17.24
CA GLY A 480 19.86 -31.05 -16.34
C GLY A 480 18.42 -31.00 -15.83
N VAL A 481 18.30 -30.84 -14.51
CA VAL A 481 17.03 -30.65 -13.82
C VAL A 481 17.20 -29.70 -12.62
N ALA A 482 16.23 -28.85 -12.41
CA ALA A 482 16.11 -28.06 -11.19
C ALA A 482 14.77 -28.35 -10.49
N VAL A 483 14.79 -28.22 -9.16
CA VAL A 483 13.62 -28.37 -8.29
C VAL A 483 13.46 -27.09 -7.51
N LEU A 484 12.28 -26.47 -7.60
CA LEU A 484 11.98 -25.21 -6.92
C LEU A 484 10.82 -25.42 -5.94
N ASP A 485 11.02 -24.97 -4.70
CA ASP A 485 9.95 -24.87 -3.70
C ASP A 485 9.24 -23.51 -3.82
N LEU A 486 7.98 -23.53 -4.27
CA LEU A 486 7.15 -22.35 -4.42
C LEU A 486 5.83 -22.50 -3.63
N PRO A 487 5.89 -22.48 -2.30
CA PRO A 487 4.76 -22.83 -1.43
C PRO A 487 3.61 -21.82 -1.53
N GLY A 488 3.90 -20.59 -1.88
CA GLY A 488 2.97 -19.47 -1.79
C GLY A 488 1.86 -19.43 -2.84
N PHE A 489 1.88 -20.26 -3.89
CA PHE A 489 0.75 -20.30 -4.81
C PHE A 489 -0.55 -20.57 -4.06
N THR A 490 -1.57 -19.74 -4.33
CA THR A 490 -2.92 -19.98 -3.83
C THR A 490 -3.49 -21.28 -4.39
N LYS A 491 -4.09 -22.10 -3.55
CA LYS A 491 -4.64 -23.40 -3.92
C LYS A 491 -6.06 -23.53 -3.39
N ILE A 492 -7.02 -23.70 -4.29
CA ILE A 492 -8.44 -23.71 -3.95
C ILE A 492 -9.08 -24.96 -4.55
N LYS A 493 -9.80 -25.73 -3.73
CA LYS A 493 -10.68 -26.80 -4.21
C LYS A 493 -12.09 -26.26 -4.36
N VAL A 494 -12.70 -26.56 -5.50
CA VAL A 494 -14.11 -26.28 -5.81
C VAL A 494 -14.78 -27.60 -6.12
N SER A 495 -15.84 -27.95 -5.41
CA SER A 495 -16.51 -29.24 -5.56
C SER A 495 -18.01 -29.14 -5.34
N GLY A 496 -18.73 -30.16 -5.81
CA GLY A 496 -20.18 -30.30 -5.67
C GLY A 496 -20.94 -30.29 -7.00
N PRO A 497 -22.20 -30.70 -7.01
CA PRO A 497 -22.98 -30.88 -8.24
C PRO A 497 -23.15 -29.59 -9.06
N GLY A 498 -23.04 -28.42 -8.44
CA GLY A 498 -23.07 -27.12 -9.10
C GLY A 498 -21.71 -26.61 -9.57
N ALA A 499 -20.58 -27.26 -9.24
CA ALA A 499 -19.23 -26.72 -9.44
C ALA A 499 -18.92 -26.39 -10.90
N THR A 500 -19.29 -27.24 -11.84
CA THR A 500 -19.05 -27.01 -13.27
C THR A 500 -19.83 -25.78 -13.75
N ALA A 501 -21.13 -25.69 -13.47
CA ALA A 501 -21.96 -24.54 -13.88
C ALA A 501 -21.51 -23.23 -13.24
N TYR A 502 -21.11 -23.27 -11.97
CA TYR A 502 -20.57 -22.13 -11.24
C TYR A 502 -19.28 -21.58 -11.89
N LEU A 503 -18.30 -22.46 -12.14
CA LEU A 503 -17.04 -22.03 -12.75
C LEU A 503 -17.20 -21.61 -14.21
N ASP A 504 -18.08 -22.25 -14.98
CA ASP A 504 -18.36 -21.90 -16.37
C ASP A 504 -19.05 -20.52 -16.48
N ASN A 505 -19.86 -20.17 -15.49
CA ASN A 505 -20.49 -18.86 -15.43
C ASN A 505 -19.53 -17.74 -14.99
N LEU A 506 -18.56 -18.04 -14.11
CA LEU A 506 -17.64 -17.07 -13.57
C LEU A 506 -16.41 -16.81 -14.46
N LEU A 507 -15.93 -17.87 -15.16
CA LEU A 507 -14.70 -17.83 -15.90
C LEU A 507 -14.95 -17.72 -17.40
N CYS A 508 -14.18 -16.89 -18.08
CA CYS A 508 -14.37 -16.59 -19.51
C CYS A 508 -13.69 -17.59 -20.46
N THR A 509 -13.03 -18.62 -19.92
CA THR A 509 -12.32 -19.64 -20.71
C THR A 509 -13.01 -20.99 -20.54
N LYS A 510 -13.07 -21.77 -21.61
CA LYS A 510 -13.63 -23.12 -21.56
C LYS A 510 -12.93 -23.97 -20.49
N LEU A 511 -13.70 -24.58 -19.60
CA LEU A 511 -13.19 -25.45 -18.56
C LEU A 511 -12.51 -26.70 -19.14
N PRO A 512 -11.45 -27.22 -18.51
CA PRO A 512 -10.73 -28.40 -18.98
C PRO A 512 -11.60 -29.66 -18.87
N LYS A 513 -11.27 -30.68 -19.68
CA LYS A 513 -11.80 -32.02 -19.51
C LYS A 513 -11.22 -32.65 -18.25
N VAL A 514 -11.90 -33.68 -17.70
CA VAL A 514 -11.39 -34.46 -16.57
C VAL A 514 -9.97 -34.97 -16.86
N GLY A 515 -9.07 -34.83 -15.89
CA GLY A 515 -7.65 -35.15 -16.01
C GLY A 515 -6.82 -34.14 -16.81
N ARG A 516 -7.38 -32.99 -17.19
CA ARG A 516 -6.68 -31.91 -17.90
C ARG A 516 -6.67 -30.61 -17.08
N LEU A 517 -5.80 -29.69 -17.48
CA LEU A 517 -5.72 -28.35 -16.90
C LEU A 517 -5.76 -27.29 -18.02
N SER A 518 -6.19 -26.09 -17.65
CA SER A 518 -6.22 -24.91 -18.52
C SER A 518 -5.91 -23.65 -17.73
N LEU A 519 -5.32 -22.67 -18.38
CA LEU A 519 -5.25 -21.31 -17.89
C LEU A 519 -6.59 -20.62 -18.15
N VAL A 520 -7.17 -19.99 -17.14
CA VAL A 520 -8.50 -19.38 -17.22
C VAL A 520 -8.50 -18.00 -16.55
N TYR A 521 -9.45 -17.17 -16.97
CA TYR A 521 -9.59 -15.79 -16.48
C TYR A 521 -10.99 -15.51 -15.98
N ALA A 522 -11.11 -14.81 -14.86
CA ALA A 522 -12.29 -14.04 -14.52
C ALA A 522 -12.09 -12.61 -15.03
N LEU A 523 -13.13 -12.04 -15.66
CA LEU A 523 -13.04 -10.71 -16.26
C LEU A 523 -14.04 -9.75 -15.61
N LEU A 524 -13.68 -8.47 -15.62
CA LEU A 524 -14.62 -7.39 -15.37
C LEU A 524 -15.58 -7.22 -16.57
N PRO A 525 -16.75 -6.55 -16.40
CA PRO A 525 -17.71 -6.35 -17.48
C PRO A 525 -17.18 -5.66 -18.73
N ASP A 526 -16.07 -4.91 -18.60
CA ASP A 526 -15.39 -4.24 -19.72
C ASP A 526 -14.23 -5.08 -20.32
N GLY A 527 -14.10 -6.35 -19.92
CA GLY A 527 -13.14 -7.29 -20.45
C GLY A 527 -11.74 -7.22 -19.86
N LYS A 528 -11.50 -6.39 -18.84
CA LYS A 528 -10.22 -6.38 -18.11
C LYS A 528 -10.10 -7.61 -17.22
N VAL A 529 -8.89 -8.13 -17.06
CA VAL A 529 -8.62 -9.28 -16.21
C VAL A 529 -8.84 -8.90 -14.73
N LEU A 530 -9.71 -9.65 -14.07
CA LEU A 530 -9.97 -9.54 -12.64
C LEU A 530 -9.12 -10.54 -11.85
N SER A 531 -9.11 -11.81 -12.29
CA SER A 531 -8.30 -12.88 -11.69
C SER A 531 -7.86 -13.87 -12.75
N GLU A 532 -6.73 -14.54 -12.51
CA GLU A 532 -6.17 -15.58 -13.36
C GLU A 532 -5.94 -16.84 -12.54
N PHE A 533 -6.36 -18.00 -13.07
CA PHE A 533 -6.16 -19.30 -12.44
C PHE A 533 -5.64 -20.34 -13.43
N THR A 534 -4.78 -21.23 -12.96
CA THR A 534 -4.64 -22.54 -13.59
C THR A 534 -5.67 -23.47 -12.97
N VAL A 535 -6.60 -23.96 -13.74
CA VAL A 535 -7.66 -24.88 -13.30
C VAL A 535 -7.36 -26.28 -13.76
N ALA A 536 -7.26 -27.22 -12.83
CA ALA A 536 -7.24 -28.66 -13.11
C ALA A 536 -8.62 -29.25 -12.79
N ARG A 537 -9.22 -30.03 -13.70
CA ARG A 537 -10.44 -30.78 -13.44
C ARG A 537 -10.08 -32.18 -12.97
N ILE A 538 -10.34 -32.47 -11.70
CA ILE A 538 -9.97 -33.74 -11.06
C ILE A 538 -11.01 -34.83 -11.33
N ALA A 539 -12.29 -34.45 -11.24
CA ALA A 539 -13.45 -35.29 -11.52
C ALA A 539 -14.56 -34.47 -12.20
N ASP A 540 -15.71 -35.03 -12.46
CA ASP A 540 -16.81 -34.34 -13.13
C ASP A 540 -17.24 -33.08 -12.37
N ASP A 541 -17.27 -33.13 -11.04
CA ASP A 541 -17.71 -32.05 -10.14
C ASP A 541 -16.61 -31.59 -9.16
N GLU A 542 -15.32 -31.86 -9.50
CA GLU A 542 -14.20 -31.49 -8.64
C GLU A 542 -13.09 -30.79 -9.44
N TYR A 543 -12.74 -29.59 -8.97
CA TYR A 543 -11.74 -28.73 -9.59
C TYR A 543 -10.71 -28.26 -8.56
N TYR A 544 -9.48 -28.07 -9.05
CA TYR A 544 -8.38 -27.53 -8.29
C TYR A 544 -7.83 -26.29 -9.00
N LEU A 545 -7.94 -25.15 -8.34
CA LEU A 545 -7.51 -23.87 -8.87
C LEU A 545 -6.19 -23.47 -8.23
N VAL A 546 -5.27 -22.95 -9.03
CA VAL A 546 -3.99 -22.40 -8.57
C VAL A 546 -3.89 -20.96 -9.05
N GLY A 547 -3.69 -20.03 -8.11
CA GLY A 547 -3.53 -18.60 -8.35
C GLY A 547 -2.24 -18.04 -7.78
N ALA A 548 -2.02 -16.74 -7.90
CA ALA A 548 -0.84 -16.06 -7.38
C ALA A 548 -0.86 -15.97 -5.85
N ALA A 549 0.32 -16.02 -5.23
CA ALA A 549 0.48 -15.96 -3.77
C ALA A 549 0.01 -14.64 -3.15
N SER A 550 0.24 -13.54 -3.84
CA SER A 550 -0.09 -12.20 -3.35
C SER A 550 -1.58 -11.88 -3.43
N SER A 551 -2.30 -12.45 -4.40
CA SER A 551 -3.72 -12.16 -4.64
C SER A 551 -4.69 -13.14 -3.94
N GLU A 552 -4.22 -14.00 -3.05
CA GLU A 552 -5.03 -15.06 -2.42
C GLU A 552 -6.36 -14.54 -1.84
N TRP A 553 -6.34 -13.47 -1.07
CA TRP A 553 -7.57 -12.93 -0.48
C TRP A 553 -8.47 -12.24 -1.49
N HIS A 554 -7.89 -11.58 -2.49
CA HIS A 554 -8.64 -11.01 -3.60
C HIS A 554 -9.35 -12.09 -4.40
N ASP A 555 -8.63 -13.14 -4.78
CA ASP A 555 -9.15 -14.22 -5.62
C ASP A 555 -10.20 -15.06 -4.90
N LEU A 556 -9.99 -15.32 -3.59
CA LEU A 556 -10.99 -15.96 -2.74
C LEU A 556 -12.27 -15.11 -2.65
N ASP A 557 -12.13 -13.80 -2.49
CA ASP A 557 -13.27 -12.88 -2.41
C ASP A 557 -14.08 -12.90 -3.72
N VAL A 558 -13.41 -12.88 -4.88
CA VAL A 558 -14.06 -13.02 -6.19
C VAL A 558 -14.85 -14.32 -6.29
N LEU A 559 -14.26 -15.44 -5.86
CA LEU A 559 -14.92 -16.75 -5.88
C LEU A 559 -16.08 -16.82 -4.87
N GLU A 560 -15.84 -16.41 -3.63
CA GLU A 560 -16.84 -16.49 -2.54
C GLU A 560 -18.07 -15.60 -2.80
N MET A 561 -17.88 -14.41 -3.39
CA MET A 561 -18.97 -13.49 -3.72
C MET A 561 -19.89 -14.01 -4.83
N ALA A 562 -19.39 -14.90 -5.69
CA ALA A 562 -20.15 -15.52 -6.77
C ALA A 562 -20.73 -16.89 -6.41
N LEU A 563 -20.52 -17.39 -5.18
CA LEU A 563 -21.03 -18.71 -4.75
C LEU A 563 -22.55 -18.76 -4.77
N PRO A 564 -23.14 -19.85 -5.31
CA PRO A 564 -24.57 -20.12 -5.18
C PRO A 564 -24.97 -20.27 -3.70
N THR A 565 -26.16 -19.78 -3.36
CA THR A 565 -26.68 -19.84 -1.97
C THR A 565 -27.40 -21.17 -1.64
N ASP A 566 -27.55 -22.04 -2.63
CA ASP A 566 -28.27 -23.32 -2.51
C ASP A 566 -27.41 -24.47 -1.94
N GLY A 567 -26.15 -24.21 -1.65
CA GLY A 567 -25.22 -25.21 -1.11
C GLY A 567 -24.72 -26.23 -2.15
N SER A 568 -24.99 -26.03 -3.44
CA SER A 568 -24.58 -26.94 -4.53
C SER A 568 -23.07 -26.89 -4.83
N VAL A 569 -22.35 -25.87 -4.31
CA VAL A 569 -20.92 -25.67 -4.51
C VAL A 569 -20.22 -25.49 -3.16
N THR A 570 -19.13 -26.23 -2.97
CA THR A 570 -18.20 -26.08 -1.82
C THR A 570 -16.88 -25.52 -2.31
N LEU A 571 -16.42 -24.44 -1.71
CA LEU A 571 -15.12 -23.82 -1.96
C LEU A 571 -14.25 -23.97 -0.70
N ARG A 572 -13.04 -24.51 -0.88
CA ARG A 572 -12.11 -24.71 0.22
C ARG A 572 -10.72 -24.19 -0.16
N ASN A 573 -10.22 -23.22 0.62
CA ASN A 573 -8.81 -22.80 0.52
C ASN A 573 -7.91 -23.88 1.15
N VAL A 574 -7.03 -24.46 0.33
CA VAL A 574 -6.09 -25.52 0.71
C VAL A 574 -4.63 -25.07 0.54
N THR A 575 -4.40 -23.76 0.50
CA THR A 575 -3.06 -23.18 0.29
C THR A 575 -2.05 -23.66 1.33
N LYS A 576 -2.47 -23.80 2.56
CA LYS A 576 -1.61 -24.26 3.67
C LYS A 576 -1.55 -25.79 3.79
N ASP A 577 -2.46 -26.53 3.14
CA ASP A 577 -2.53 -27.99 3.22
C ASP A 577 -1.54 -28.68 2.27
N TYR A 578 -1.15 -28.00 1.18
CA TYR A 578 -0.31 -28.54 0.12
C TYR A 578 0.92 -27.66 -0.16
N GLY A 579 2.09 -28.31 -0.28
CA GLY A 579 3.28 -27.70 -0.88
C GLY A 579 3.14 -27.58 -2.41
N SER A 580 4.02 -26.78 -3.01
CA SER A 580 4.10 -26.63 -4.48
C SER A 580 5.56 -26.75 -4.90
N ILE A 581 5.89 -27.83 -5.60
CA ILE A 581 7.23 -28.09 -6.10
C ILE A 581 7.19 -28.04 -7.62
N ILE A 582 8.06 -27.23 -8.22
CA ILE A 582 8.25 -27.18 -9.66
C ILE A 582 9.49 -27.94 -10.02
N VAL A 583 9.38 -28.87 -10.97
CA VAL A 583 10.50 -29.65 -11.52
C VAL A 583 10.67 -29.27 -12.98
N VAL A 584 11.82 -28.68 -13.33
CA VAL A 584 12.10 -28.17 -14.68
C VAL A 584 13.43 -28.65 -15.22
N GLY A 585 13.55 -28.68 -16.53
CA GLY A 585 14.77 -29.03 -17.24
C GLY A 585 14.64 -30.32 -18.11
N PRO A 586 15.57 -30.56 -19.06
CA PRO A 586 15.46 -31.63 -20.03
C PRO A 586 15.45 -33.04 -19.41
N LYS A 587 16.01 -33.20 -18.21
CA LYS A 587 16.04 -34.49 -17.48
C LYS A 587 14.94 -34.62 -16.41
N SER A 588 13.94 -33.74 -16.40
CA SER A 588 12.86 -33.76 -15.40
C SER A 588 12.09 -35.07 -15.38
N ARG A 589 11.78 -35.64 -16.56
CA ARG A 589 11.06 -36.91 -16.67
C ARG A 589 11.85 -38.09 -16.08
N GLU A 590 13.16 -38.12 -16.25
CA GLU A 590 14.03 -39.15 -15.69
C GLU A 590 14.05 -39.13 -14.16
N VAL A 591 13.96 -37.92 -13.57
CA VAL A 591 13.87 -37.76 -12.11
C VAL A 591 12.48 -38.13 -11.61
N LEU A 592 11.42 -37.67 -12.26
CA LEU A 592 10.04 -37.97 -11.88
C LEU A 592 9.73 -39.46 -11.98
N ALA A 593 10.23 -40.14 -12.98
CA ALA A 593 10.05 -41.60 -13.13
C ALA A 593 10.62 -42.42 -11.96
N LYS A 594 11.51 -41.87 -11.15
CA LYS A 594 12.05 -42.52 -9.94
C LYS A 594 11.15 -42.40 -8.71
N VAL A 595 10.21 -41.46 -8.72
CA VAL A 595 9.34 -41.13 -7.56
C VAL A 595 7.86 -41.31 -7.83
N THR A 596 7.47 -41.57 -9.09
CA THR A 596 6.07 -41.84 -9.46
C THR A 596 6.00 -42.81 -10.62
N THR A 597 4.93 -43.64 -10.65
CA THR A 597 4.58 -44.52 -11.76
C THR A 597 3.67 -43.87 -12.79
N THR A 598 3.20 -42.63 -12.51
CA THR A 598 2.35 -41.85 -13.42
C THR A 598 3.13 -41.49 -14.68
N ARG A 599 2.56 -41.77 -15.86
CA ARG A 599 3.18 -41.45 -17.15
C ARG A 599 3.19 -39.91 -17.36
N SER A 600 4.36 -39.33 -17.44
CA SER A 600 4.53 -37.88 -17.62
C SER A 600 4.15 -37.39 -19.03
N GLU A 601 4.11 -38.29 -20.05
CA GLU A 601 3.71 -37.94 -21.41
C GLU A 601 2.21 -37.64 -21.55
N GLU A 602 1.37 -38.20 -20.69
CA GLU A 602 -0.09 -38.02 -20.73
C GLU A 602 -0.54 -36.66 -20.15
N HIS A 603 0.36 -35.96 -19.47
CA HIS A 603 0.08 -34.68 -18.78
C HIS A 603 0.76 -33.47 -19.45
N THR A 604 1.29 -33.60 -20.66
CA THR A 604 1.76 -32.47 -21.44
C THR A 604 0.57 -31.61 -21.84
N SER A 605 0.43 -30.44 -21.21
CA SER A 605 -0.56 -29.45 -21.63
C SER A 605 -0.23 -28.97 -23.04
N GLU A 606 -1.22 -28.92 -23.93
CA GLU A 606 -1.14 -28.21 -25.22
C GLU A 606 -1.18 -26.69 -24.98
N LEU A 607 -0.39 -26.18 -24.05
CA LEU A 607 -0.12 -24.77 -23.95
C LEU A 607 0.99 -24.43 -24.93
N GLN A 608 0.58 -23.97 -26.10
CA GLN A 608 1.46 -23.30 -27.07
C GLN A 608 1.88 -21.93 -26.52
N SER A 609 2.65 -21.92 -25.47
CA SER A 609 3.48 -20.76 -25.15
C SER A 609 4.93 -21.22 -25.08
N HIS A 610 5.78 -20.52 -25.76
CA HIS A 610 7.16 -20.90 -26.12
C HIS A 610 8.15 -21.05 -24.97
N SER A 611 7.74 -21.32 -23.72
CA SER A 611 8.73 -21.39 -22.66
C SER A 611 8.47 -22.23 -21.42
N ASP A 612 7.35 -22.83 -21.10
CA ASP A 612 7.33 -23.56 -19.82
C ASP A 612 6.46 -24.81 -19.78
N LEU A 613 7.13 -25.97 -19.85
CA LEU A 613 6.58 -27.24 -19.41
C LEU A 613 6.50 -27.24 -17.86
N VAL A 614 5.37 -26.85 -17.32
CA VAL A 614 5.09 -26.95 -15.88
C VAL A 614 4.41 -28.28 -15.61
N CYS A 615 5.19 -29.29 -15.18
CA CYS A 615 4.66 -30.52 -14.60
C CYS A 615 4.37 -30.29 -13.12
N ARG A 616 3.11 -30.16 -12.71
CA ARG A 616 2.70 -30.04 -11.29
C ARG A 616 2.27 -31.41 -10.78
N LEU A 617 3.05 -32.00 -9.90
CA LEU A 617 2.68 -33.16 -9.11
C LEU A 617 2.12 -32.68 -7.77
N LEU A 618 0.86 -33.02 -7.51
CA LEU A 618 0.26 -32.84 -6.20
C LEU A 618 0.65 -34.05 -5.34
N LEU A 619 1.57 -33.84 -4.39
CA LEU A 619 1.90 -34.84 -3.40
C LEU A 619 1.02 -34.58 -2.16
N GLU A 620 0.11 -35.51 -1.88
CA GLU A 620 -0.61 -35.49 -0.60
C GLU A 620 0.35 -35.80 0.55
N LYS A 621 0.23 -35.04 1.64
CA LYS A 621 0.85 -35.41 2.91
C LYS A 621 0.19 -36.70 3.42
N LYS A 622 0.96 -37.76 3.54
CA LYS A 622 0.65 -38.85 4.48
C LYS A 622 1.17 -38.48 5.87
#